data_30d0921ae40f446f2ffab67531ca7a36
#
_entry.id   30d0921ae40f446f2ffab67531ca7a36
#
_cell.length_a   1.000
_cell.length_b   1.000
_cell.length_c   1.000
_cell.angle_alpha   90.00
_cell.angle_beta   90.00
_cell.angle_gamma   90.00
#
_symmetry.space_group_name_H-M   'P 1'
#
loop_
_entity.id
_entity.type
_entity.pdbx_description
1 polymer ?
#
loop_
_entity_poly.entity_id
_entity_poly.type
_entity_poly.pdbx_seq_one_letter_code
_entity_poly.pdbx_strand_id
1 'polypeptide(L)'
;MTSSTSRPSTSRSSTSGADPTASGGAAFFDLDRTLLAGASGEVFSHAMRAAGLVARSVPGEAWLFRVFNSVGETLPSMALARQAAVLARGKSRVAVQAAAEQAAVTLHGMVQPLAAPLFAEHRAAGRPIVLATTTPYDLVKPLADLLGLDDVVATRYGVNADGSYDGTIAGPFVWSTGKLAAVREWADHHGIDLATSFAYSDSVYDTPLLAAVGNPFVVNPDPRMVLMAAARRWPTIDLSAKRLDDEGALPRIPVVNLEIQRVALSFTHPFFFPYAKFDIDGIEHIPSEGPGIIVGNHRSYFDVAAMALTIARTDRTVRFLGKKEVFDAPIIGQIATAMGGIRVDRGTGSDEPLQAAAEALERGDLVAIMPQGTIPRGKAFFDPKLKGRWGAARLAAMTGAPIIPVGLWGTEKVWPRSARLPNVLNIVDPPMVRVRVGAPVPLKHKDPDADTKRVMKAIMDLLPPEAREKRVPTPEEVAAAMPPGAKAVTPESARRPGTD
;
A
#
# COMPACT_ATOMS: atom_id res chain seq x y z
N MET A 1 21.85 -47.32 73.58
CA MET A 1 20.57 -46.72 74.01
C MET A 1 20.45 -45.37 73.34
N THR A 2 19.89 -45.29 72.18
CA THR A 2 19.37 -44.02 71.57
C THR A 2 18.39 -44.41 70.48
N SER A 3 17.12 -44.20 70.71
CA SER A 3 16.03 -44.46 69.83
C SER A 3 15.94 -43.36 68.77
N SER A 4 15.99 -43.72 67.53
CA SER A 4 15.69 -42.83 66.38
C SER A 4 14.24 -43.04 65.95
N THR A 5 13.43 -42.06 66.11
CA THR A 5 12.04 -41.97 65.59
C THR A 5 12.03 -41.37 64.20
N SER A 6 11.68 -42.18 63.20
CA SER A 6 11.42 -41.82 61.85
C SER A 6 10.05 -41.09 61.72
N ARG A 7 10.03 -39.88 61.12
CA ARG A 7 8.82 -39.22 60.68
C ARG A 7 8.45 -39.63 59.28
N PRO A 8 7.18 -39.86 58.94
CA PRO A 8 6.75 -40.11 57.59
C PRO A 8 6.70 -38.81 56.78
N SER A 9 7.24 -38.80 55.55
CA SER A 9 7.15 -37.76 54.54
C SER A 9 5.78 -37.77 53.89
N THR A 10 4.99 -36.77 54.15
CA THR A 10 3.76 -36.51 53.37
C THR A 10 4.11 -35.79 52.04
N SER A 11 3.99 -36.53 50.94
CA SER A 11 4.01 -35.97 49.61
C SER A 11 2.75 -35.11 49.41
N ARG A 12 2.93 -33.77 49.35
CA ARG A 12 1.89 -32.88 48.87
C ARG A 12 1.85 -33.00 47.35
N SER A 13 0.80 -33.63 46.80
CA SER A 13 0.38 -33.48 45.43
C SER A 13 -0.11 -32.03 45.24
N SER A 14 0.66 -31.19 44.54
CA SER A 14 0.21 -29.89 44.06
C SER A 14 -0.69 -30.12 42.84
N THR A 15 -1.99 -30.30 43.07
CA THR A 15 -3.00 -29.99 42.05
C THR A 15 -3.04 -28.48 41.94
N SER A 16 -2.46 -27.93 40.84
CA SER A 16 -2.70 -26.53 40.45
C SER A 16 -4.17 -26.42 40.06
N GLY A 17 -5.01 -26.05 40.99
CA GLY A 17 -6.35 -25.56 40.73
C GLY A 17 -6.18 -24.24 39.94
N ALA A 18 -6.55 -24.24 38.68
CA ALA A 18 -6.77 -23.01 37.93
C ALA A 18 -7.83 -22.23 38.69
N ASP A 19 -7.52 -20.99 39.01
CA ASP A 19 -8.45 -20.03 39.62
C ASP A 19 -9.61 -19.82 38.65
N PRO A 20 -10.87 -20.18 38.97
CA PRO A 20 -12.00 -20.04 38.07
C PRO A 20 -12.43 -18.58 37.83
N THR A 21 -11.70 -17.60 38.38
CA THR A 21 -11.96 -16.16 38.24
C THR A 21 -10.98 -15.43 37.31
N ALA A 22 -10.02 -16.11 36.70
CA ALA A 22 -9.18 -15.51 35.69
C ALA A 22 -10.01 -15.33 34.39
N SER A 23 -10.55 -14.14 34.18
CA SER A 23 -11.21 -13.76 32.92
C SER A 23 -10.22 -13.93 31.78
N GLY A 24 -10.52 -14.84 30.83
CA GLY A 24 -9.71 -15.05 29.64
C GLY A 24 -9.79 -13.85 28.69
N GLY A 25 -8.78 -13.62 27.86
CA GLY A 25 -8.85 -12.65 26.77
C GLY A 25 -9.61 -13.19 25.55
N ALA A 26 -10.04 -12.31 24.68
CA ALA A 26 -10.61 -12.59 23.36
C ALA A 26 -9.74 -12.01 22.22
N ALA A 27 -9.99 -12.43 20.98
CA ALA A 27 -9.37 -11.86 19.79
C ALA A 27 -10.43 -11.15 18.93
N PHE A 28 -10.33 -9.83 18.87
CA PHE A 28 -11.22 -8.97 18.09
C PHE A 28 -10.61 -8.65 16.74
N PHE A 29 -11.32 -8.93 15.66
CA PHE A 29 -10.89 -8.66 14.30
C PHE A 29 -11.79 -7.65 13.61
N ASP A 30 -11.22 -6.63 13.01
CA ASP A 30 -11.92 -5.83 12.02
C ASP A 30 -12.07 -6.61 10.70
N LEU A 31 -13.01 -6.20 9.84
CA LEU A 31 -13.36 -6.90 8.60
C LEU A 31 -12.60 -6.38 7.39
N ASP A 32 -12.96 -5.15 6.98
CA ASP A 32 -12.54 -4.56 5.72
C ASP A 32 -11.05 -4.25 5.74
N ARG A 33 -10.28 -4.73 4.72
CA ARG A 33 -8.82 -4.54 4.64
C ARG A 33 -8.02 -5.16 5.79
N THR A 34 -8.68 -5.71 6.80
CA THR A 34 -8.06 -6.44 7.92
C THR A 34 -8.17 -7.95 7.68
N LEU A 35 -9.35 -8.55 7.84
CA LEU A 35 -9.58 -9.95 7.49
C LEU A 35 -9.75 -10.16 5.98
N LEU A 36 -10.34 -9.21 5.28
CA LEU A 36 -10.50 -9.23 3.82
C LEU A 36 -9.35 -8.49 3.13
N ALA A 37 -8.96 -8.95 1.94
CA ALA A 37 -7.99 -8.28 1.10
C ALA A 37 -8.47 -6.92 0.53
N GLY A 38 -9.75 -6.59 0.70
CA GLY A 38 -10.38 -5.36 0.24
C GLY A 38 -11.63 -5.02 1.05
N ALA A 39 -12.45 -4.08 0.54
CA ALA A 39 -13.70 -3.69 1.18
C ALA A 39 -14.87 -4.61 0.79
N SER A 40 -15.70 -4.96 1.76
CA SER A 40 -16.90 -5.80 1.59
C SER A 40 -18.05 -5.07 0.91
N GLY A 41 -18.10 -3.75 0.95
CA GLY A 41 -19.23 -2.93 0.52
C GLY A 41 -19.67 -3.14 -0.93
N GLU A 42 -18.71 -3.32 -1.86
CA GLU A 42 -19.01 -3.57 -3.28
C GLU A 42 -19.71 -4.93 -3.48
N VAL A 43 -19.24 -5.97 -2.78
CA VAL A 43 -19.81 -7.33 -2.85
C VAL A 43 -21.23 -7.32 -2.29
N PHE A 44 -21.45 -6.69 -1.15
CA PHE A 44 -22.81 -6.55 -0.58
C PHE A 44 -23.71 -5.72 -1.50
N SER A 45 -23.25 -4.62 -2.05
CA SER A 45 -24.04 -3.81 -2.97
C SER A 45 -24.45 -4.61 -4.22
N HIS A 46 -23.55 -5.43 -4.76
CA HIS A 46 -23.84 -6.32 -5.88
C HIS A 46 -24.90 -7.37 -5.50
N ALA A 47 -24.75 -8.05 -4.37
CA ALA A 47 -25.71 -9.05 -3.89
C ALA A 47 -27.10 -8.46 -3.63
N MET A 48 -27.18 -7.27 -3.01
CA MET A 48 -28.43 -6.55 -2.78
C MET A 48 -29.13 -6.17 -4.08
N ARG A 49 -28.39 -5.78 -5.11
CA ARG A 49 -28.94 -5.50 -6.45
C ARG A 49 -29.45 -6.75 -7.13
N ALA A 50 -28.70 -7.84 -7.08
CA ALA A 50 -29.09 -9.12 -7.64
C ALA A 50 -30.42 -9.65 -7.00
N ALA A 51 -30.58 -9.40 -5.69
CA ALA A 51 -31.79 -9.72 -4.95
C ALA A 51 -32.96 -8.72 -5.17
N GLY A 52 -32.75 -7.66 -5.99
CA GLY A 52 -33.79 -6.64 -6.22
C GLY A 52 -34.05 -5.71 -5.02
N LEU A 53 -33.22 -5.75 -4.00
CA LEU A 53 -33.38 -4.98 -2.76
C LEU A 53 -32.92 -3.55 -2.88
N VAL A 54 -32.03 -3.24 -3.85
CA VAL A 54 -31.50 -1.91 -4.13
C VAL A 54 -31.68 -1.59 -5.61
N ALA A 55 -32.08 -0.37 -5.92
CA ALA A 55 -32.22 0.10 -7.30
C ALA A 55 -30.88 0.05 -8.06
N ARG A 56 -30.94 0.07 -9.41
CA ARG A 56 -29.76 0.10 -10.28
C ARG A 56 -28.79 1.19 -9.86
N SER A 57 -27.49 0.92 -10.05
CA SER A 57 -26.32 1.69 -9.55
C SER A 57 -26.54 3.21 -9.37
N VAL A 58 -26.17 3.70 -8.18
CA VAL A 58 -26.13 5.14 -7.91
C VAL A 58 -24.95 5.74 -8.69
N PRO A 59 -25.14 6.83 -9.46
CA PRO A 59 -24.03 7.52 -10.12
C PRO A 59 -22.93 7.88 -9.10
N GLY A 60 -21.69 7.46 -9.37
CA GLY A 60 -20.55 7.71 -8.46
C GLY A 60 -20.27 6.63 -7.42
N GLU A 61 -21.10 5.61 -7.27
CA GLU A 61 -20.92 4.52 -6.31
C GLU A 61 -19.57 3.77 -6.52
N ALA A 62 -19.23 3.43 -7.75
CA ALA A 62 -17.97 2.77 -8.08
C ALA A 62 -16.74 3.65 -7.77
N TRP A 63 -16.87 4.98 -7.85
CA TRP A 63 -15.84 5.92 -7.41
C TRP A 63 -15.72 5.92 -5.89
N LEU A 64 -16.85 5.91 -5.17
CA LEU A 64 -16.87 5.89 -3.70
C LEU A 64 -16.20 4.64 -3.15
N PHE A 65 -16.49 3.46 -3.72
CA PHE A 65 -15.83 2.20 -3.33
C PHE A 65 -14.33 2.21 -3.65
N ARG A 66 -13.93 2.77 -4.79
CA ARG A 66 -12.50 2.93 -5.11
C ARG A 66 -11.77 3.83 -4.12
N VAL A 67 -12.38 4.94 -3.72
CA VAL A 67 -11.84 5.82 -2.68
C VAL A 67 -11.73 5.10 -1.35
N PHE A 68 -12.78 4.38 -0.95
CA PHE A 68 -12.77 3.60 0.28
C PHE A 68 -11.68 2.51 0.28
N ASN A 69 -11.52 1.78 -0.83
CA ASN A 69 -10.48 0.76 -0.98
C ASN A 69 -9.06 1.34 -0.91
N SER A 70 -8.86 2.59 -1.31
CA SER A 70 -7.53 3.21 -1.36
C SER A 70 -7.16 4.03 -0.11
N VAL A 71 -8.12 4.71 0.49
CA VAL A 71 -7.89 5.62 1.63
C VAL A 71 -8.38 5.02 2.95
N GLY A 72 -9.21 3.96 2.87
CA GLY A 72 -9.90 3.39 4.02
C GLY A 72 -11.07 4.24 4.49
N GLU A 73 -11.43 4.08 5.76
CA GLU A 73 -12.53 4.83 6.38
C GLU A 73 -12.24 6.33 6.42
N THR A 74 -13.28 7.12 6.16
CA THR A 74 -13.25 8.58 6.27
C THR A 74 -14.52 9.09 6.93
N LEU A 75 -14.48 10.27 7.54
CA LEU A 75 -15.68 10.88 8.14
C LEU A 75 -16.87 10.95 7.15
N PRO A 76 -16.70 11.40 5.87
CA PRO A 76 -17.80 11.41 4.91
C PRO A 76 -18.32 10.01 4.57
N SER A 77 -17.44 9.01 4.40
CA SER A 77 -17.87 7.64 4.08
C SER A 77 -18.65 7.01 5.24
N MET A 78 -18.27 7.29 6.48
CA MET A 78 -18.94 6.79 7.68
C MET A 78 -20.27 7.51 7.95
N ALA A 79 -20.37 8.79 7.62
CA ALA A 79 -21.65 9.49 7.63
C ALA A 79 -22.64 8.85 6.63
N LEU A 80 -22.16 8.48 5.44
CA LEU A 80 -22.96 7.75 4.46
C LEU A 80 -23.30 6.33 4.92
N ALA A 81 -22.37 5.59 5.52
CA ALA A 81 -22.61 4.26 6.08
C ALA A 81 -23.71 4.30 7.17
N ARG A 82 -23.73 5.35 7.98
CA ARG A 82 -24.79 5.57 8.97
C ARG A 82 -26.17 5.81 8.30
N GLN A 83 -26.20 6.48 7.13
CA GLN A 83 -27.43 6.69 6.37
C GLN A 83 -27.97 5.40 5.71
N ALA A 84 -27.15 4.36 5.59
CA ALA A 84 -27.58 3.09 4.99
C ALA A 84 -28.72 2.43 5.78
N ALA A 85 -28.85 2.65 7.08
CA ALA A 85 -29.98 2.21 7.87
C ALA A 85 -31.31 2.83 7.37
N VAL A 86 -31.29 4.14 7.04
CA VAL A 86 -32.47 4.83 6.48
C VAL A 86 -32.85 4.25 5.11
N LEU A 87 -31.85 3.93 4.28
CA LEU A 87 -32.06 3.32 2.96
C LEU A 87 -32.57 1.86 3.05
N ALA A 88 -32.33 1.20 4.17
CA ALA A 88 -32.85 -0.16 4.44
C ALA A 88 -34.32 -0.16 4.86
N ARG A 89 -34.91 0.99 5.26
CA ARG A 89 -36.28 1.09 5.74
C ARG A 89 -37.25 0.38 4.82
N GLY A 90 -38.15 -0.46 5.41
CA GLY A 90 -39.17 -1.22 4.70
C GLY A 90 -38.68 -2.45 3.95
N LYS A 91 -37.36 -2.72 3.92
CA LYS A 91 -36.83 -3.95 3.33
C LYS A 91 -36.96 -5.11 4.31
N SER A 92 -37.32 -6.30 3.80
CA SER A 92 -37.39 -7.52 4.60
C SER A 92 -36.00 -7.92 5.10
N ARG A 93 -35.84 -8.09 6.42
CA ARG A 93 -34.63 -8.59 7.05
C ARG A 93 -34.24 -9.97 6.49
N VAL A 94 -35.22 -10.89 6.33
CA VAL A 94 -34.95 -12.21 5.77
C VAL A 94 -34.42 -12.14 4.35
N ALA A 95 -34.95 -11.26 3.51
CA ALA A 95 -34.46 -11.09 2.15
C ALA A 95 -33.00 -10.50 2.11
N VAL A 96 -32.67 -9.60 3.04
CA VAL A 96 -31.32 -9.06 3.18
C VAL A 96 -30.34 -10.14 3.65
N GLN A 97 -30.75 -10.96 4.62
CA GLN A 97 -29.92 -12.08 5.10
C GLN A 97 -29.68 -13.12 4.00
N ALA A 98 -30.70 -13.48 3.20
CA ALA A 98 -30.51 -14.39 2.06
C ALA A 98 -29.55 -13.84 1.00
N ALA A 99 -29.59 -12.54 0.73
CA ALA A 99 -28.60 -11.90 -0.15
C ALA A 99 -27.20 -11.86 0.47
N ALA A 100 -27.10 -11.70 1.78
CA ALA A 100 -25.84 -11.72 2.52
C ALA A 100 -25.18 -13.12 2.52
N GLU A 101 -25.95 -14.19 2.57
CA GLU A 101 -25.47 -15.57 2.43
C GLU A 101 -24.77 -15.79 1.08
N GLN A 102 -25.33 -15.25 -0.01
CA GLN A 102 -24.69 -15.30 -1.33
C GLN A 102 -23.40 -14.46 -1.36
N ALA A 103 -23.41 -13.28 -0.75
CA ALA A 103 -22.23 -12.42 -0.64
C ALA A 103 -21.11 -13.08 0.19
N ALA A 104 -21.48 -13.82 1.25
CA ALA A 104 -20.52 -14.47 2.15
C ALA A 104 -19.59 -15.45 1.41
N VAL A 105 -20.09 -16.18 0.40
CA VAL A 105 -19.26 -17.09 -0.42
C VAL A 105 -18.18 -16.32 -1.19
N THR A 106 -18.58 -15.19 -1.78
CA THR A 106 -17.60 -14.34 -2.51
C THR A 106 -16.58 -13.71 -1.54
N LEU A 107 -17.06 -13.20 -0.41
CA LEU A 107 -16.20 -12.59 0.62
C LEU A 107 -15.26 -13.60 1.26
N HIS A 108 -15.68 -14.86 1.43
CA HIS A 108 -14.80 -15.92 1.91
C HIS A 108 -13.57 -16.11 1.01
N GLY A 109 -13.74 -15.98 -0.32
CA GLY A 109 -12.62 -16.01 -1.27
C GLY A 109 -11.69 -14.78 -1.19
N MET A 110 -12.10 -13.73 -0.48
CA MET A 110 -11.30 -12.52 -0.26
C MET A 110 -10.59 -12.52 1.10
N VAL A 111 -10.79 -13.55 1.93
CA VAL A 111 -10.15 -13.63 3.25
C VAL A 111 -8.64 -13.76 3.10
N GLN A 112 -7.92 -12.99 3.89
CA GLN A 112 -6.45 -13.00 3.89
C GLN A 112 -5.91 -14.40 4.24
N PRO A 113 -4.93 -14.92 3.48
CA PRO A 113 -4.45 -16.30 3.64
C PRO A 113 -3.92 -16.64 5.04
N LEU A 114 -3.29 -15.68 5.72
CA LEU A 114 -2.76 -15.88 7.07
C LEU A 114 -3.77 -15.67 8.21
N ALA A 115 -5.04 -15.37 7.89
CA ALA A 115 -6.11 -15.28 8.90
C ALA A 115 -6.38 -16.65 9.55
N ALA A 116 -6.45 -17.73 8.77
CA ALA A 116 -6.75 -19.06 9.28
C ALA A 116 -5.68 -19.59 10.27
N PRO A 117 -4.37 -19.51 10.01
CA PRO A 117 -3.33 -19.80 11.00
C PRO A 117 -3.46 -18.98 12.29
N LEU A 118 -3.77 -17.69 12.17
CA LEU A 118 -3.94 -16.80 13.33
C LEU A 118 -5.18 -17.20 14.17
N PHE A 119 -6.28 -17.58 13.51
CA PHE A 119 -7.46 -18.13 14.20
C PHE A 119 -7.11 -19.43 14.93
N ALA A 120 -6.33 -20.31 14.32
CA ALA A 120 -5.90 -21.56 14.95
C ALA A 120 -5.07 -21.30 16.23
N GLU A 121 -4.20 -20.30 16.22
CA GLU A 121 -3.43 -19.88 17.39
C GLU A 121 -4.34 -19.40 18.54
N HIS A 122 -5.32 -18.55 18.24
CA HIS A 122 -6.26 -18.06 19.25
C HIS A 122 -7.13 -19.19 19.81
N ARG A 123 -7.64 -20.09 18.95
CA ARG A 123 -8.40 -21.27 19.38
C ARG A 123 -7.58 -22.20 20.27
N ALA A 124 -6.33 -22.47 19.90
CA ALA A 124 -5.42 -23.29 20.71
C ALA A 124 -5.16 -22.70 22.09
N ALA A 125 -5.22 -21.37 22.21
CA ALA A 125 -5.09 -20.65 23.48
C ALA A 125 -6.44 -20.44 24.20
N GLY A 126 -7.52 -21.03 23.71
CA GLY A 126 -8.87 -20.92 24.32
C GLY A 126 -9.49 -19.53 24.24
N ARG A 127 -9.04 -18.67 23.33
CA ARG A 127 -9.55 -17.31 23.16
C ARG A 127 -10.66 -17.30 22.11
N PRO A 128 -11.88 -16.81 22.43
CA PRO A 128 -12.93 -16.61 21.44
C PRO A 128 -12.49 -15.60 20.39
N ILE A 129 -12.89 -15.86 19.15
CA ILE A 129 -12.60 -15.01 17.98
C ILE A 129 -13.86 -14.24 17.62
N VAL A 130 -13.79 -12.92 17.73
CA VAL A 130 -14.94 -12.02 17.58
C VAL A 130 -14.70 -11.05 16.44
N LEU A 131 -15.63 -10.99 15.51
CA LEU A 131 -15.62 -9.99 14.47
C LEU A 131 -16.16 -8.65 15.01
N ALA A 132 -15.39 -7.58 14.93
CA ALA A 132 -15.77 -6.24 15.39
C ALA A 132 -15.77 -5.27 14.20
N THR A 133 -16.93 -4.99 13.59
CA THR A 133 -17.02 -4.26 12.33
C THR A 133 -18.14 -3.22 12.29
N THR A 134 -17.92 -2.16 11.51
CA THR A 134 -18.97 -1.16 11.17
C THR A 134 -20.06 -1.75 10.28
N THR A 135 -19.74 -2.75 9.47
CA THR A 135 -20.67 -3.43 8.56
C THR A 135 -21.89 -3.94 9.32
N PRO A 136 -23.11 -3.79 8.78
CA PRO A 136 -24.33 -4.23 9.46
C PRO A 136 -24.35 -5.74 9.80
N TYR A 137 -24.81 -6.05 11.01
CA TYR A 137 -24.82 -7.42 11.56
C TYR A 137 -25.44 -8.45 10.61
N ASP A 138 -26.64 -8.17 10.07
CA ASP A 138 -27.33 -9.10 9.19
C ASP A 138 -26.62 -9.33 7.85
N LEU A 139 -25.71 -8.44 7.45
CA LEU A 139 -24.87 -8.61 6.26
C LEU A 139 -23.64 -9.46 6.54
N VAL A 140 -23.02 -9.29 7.71
CA VAL A 140 -21.71 -9.90 7.99
C VAL A 140 -21.82 -11.23 8.73
N LYS A 141 -22.94 -11.49 9.42
CA LYS A 141 -23.14 -12.73 10.20
C LYS A 141 -22.95 -14.00 9.39
N PRO A 142 -23.48 -14.13 8.13
CA PRO A 142 -23.27 -15.33 7.33
C PRO A 142 -21.77 -15.58 7.01
N LEU A 143 -20.98 -14.54 6.79
CA LEU A 143 -19.54 -14.69 6.60
C LEU A 143 -18.85 -15.14 7.89
N ALA A 144 -19.21 -14.55 9.03
CA ALA A 144 -18.65 -14.94 10.33
C ALA A 144 -18.93 -16.42 10.65
N ASP A 145 -20.14 -16.89 10.34
CA ASP A 145 -20.50 -18.31 10.50
C ASP A 145 -19.70 -19.21 9.58
N LEU A 146 -19.52 -18.82 8.31
CA LEU A 146 -18.71 -19.56 7.34
C LEU A 146 -17.23 -19.65 7.75
N LEU A 147 -16.69 -18.62 8.43
CA LEU A 147 -15.34 -18.60 8.99
C LEU A 147 -15.22 -19.32 10.35
N GLY A 148 -16.36 -19.74 10.92
CA GLY A 148 -16.43 -20.36 12.23
C GLY A 148 -15.99 -19.42 13.35
N LEU A 149 -16.32 -18.11 13.25
CA LEU A 149 -16.04 -17.14 14.31
C LEU A 149 -17.05 -17.32 15.45
N ASP A 150 -16.62 -17.05 16.68
CA ASP A 150 -17.43 -17.34 17.88
C ASP A 150 -18.55 -16.31 18.05
N ASP A 151 -18.33 -15.03 17.68
CA ASP A 151 -19.36 -13.99 17.76
C ASP A 151 -19.08 -12.80 16.85
N VAL A 152 -20.07 -11.87 16.76
CA VAL A 152 -20.05 -10.68 15.93
C VAL A 152 -20.51 -9.44 16.70
N VAL A 153 -19.64 -8.48 16.86
CA VAL A 153 -19.93 -7.12 17.34
C VAL A 153 -20.04 -6.19 16.12
N ALA A 154 -21.24 -5.88 15.71
CA ALA A 154 -21.52 -5.14 14.48
C ALA A 154 -22.71 -4.19 14.63
N THR A 155 -22.80 -3.19 13.74
CA THR A 155 -23.93 -2.25 13.71
C THR A 155 -25.24 -3.00 13.47
N ARG A 156 -26.24 -2.84 14.35
CA ARG A 156 -27.54 -3.46 14.22
C ARG A 156 -28.57 -2.45 13.73
N TYR A 157 -29.40 -2.86 12.77
CA TYR A 157 -30.52 -2.04 12.32
C TYR A 157 -31.78 -2.40 13.11
N GLY A 158 -32.60 -1.38 13.38
CA GLY A 158 -33.92 -1.56 14.01
C GLY A 158 -34.87 -2.33 13.09
N VAL A 159 -35.72 -3.19 13.68
CA VAL A 159 -36.62 -4.07 12.96
C VAL A 159 -38.05 -3.91 13.51
N ASN A 160 -38.98 -3.69 12.61
CA ASN A 160 -40.41 -3.65 12.91
C ASN A 160 -40.98 -5.04 13.28
N ALA A 161 -42.17 -5.06 13.84
CA ALA A 161 -42.86 -6.31 14.19
C ALA A 161 -43.16 -7.23 12.97
N ASP A 162 -43.23 -6.68 11.77
CA ASP A 162 -43.43 -7.43 10.51
C ASP A 162 -42.12 -8.01 9.93
N GLY A 163 -40.97 -7.79 10.60
CA GLY A 163 -39.69 -8.28 10.16
C GLY A 163 -38.99 -7.38 9.10
N SER A 164 -39.55 -6.20 8.82
CA SER A 164 -38.88 -5.20 7.97
C SER A 164 -38.00 -4.26 8.79
N TYR A 165 -36.93 -3.67 8.19
CA TYR A 165 -36.17 -2.66 8.85
C TYR A 165 -36.97 -1.36 9.03
N ASP A 166 -36.83 -0.73 10.20
CA ASP A 166 -37.52 0.52 10.53
C ASP A 166 -36.73 1.80 10.08
N GLY A 167 -35.49 1.61 9.63
CA GLY A 167 -34.62 2.70 9.18
C GLY A 167 -33.77 3.33 10.29
N THR A 168 -33.76 2.75 11.48
CA THR A 168 -32.95 3.21 12.61
C THR A 168 -31.75 2.28 12.86
N ILE A 169 -30.85 2.73 13.73
CA ILE A 169 -29.76 1.90 14.27
C ILE A 169 -30.17 1.52 15.70
N ALA A 170 -30.22 0.21 15.98
CA ALA A 170 -30.49 -0.34 17.30
C ALA A 170 -29.18 -0.47 18.07
N GLY A 171 -28.99 0.39 19.07
CA GLY A 171 -27.76 0.46 19.86
C GLY A 171 -26.68 1.35 19.25
N PRO A 172 -25.38 1.12 19.55
CA PRO A 172 -24.29 1.96 19.07
C PRO A 172 -24.04 1.75 17.56
N PHE A 173 -23.63 2.84 16.89
CA PHE A 173 -22.98 2.73 15.57
C PHE A 173 -21.56 2.23 15.81
N VAL A 174 -21.25 1.01 15.37
CA VAL A 174 -20.00 0.29 15.67
C VAL A 174 -18.87 0.85 14.82
N TRP A 175 -18.45 2.07 15.15
CA TRP A 175 -17.36 2.79 14.51
C TRP A 175 -16.61 3.63 15.53
N SER A 176 -15.27 3.67 15.47
CA SER A 176 -14.40 4.46 16.34
C SER A 176 -14.71 4.22 17.85
N THR A 177 -15.06 5.23 18.60
CA THR A 177 -15.45 5.10 20.03
C THR A 177 -16.70 4.23 20.22
N GLY A 178 -17.61 4.22 19.25
CA GLY A 178 -18.79 3.33 19.27
C GLY A 178 -18.43 1.85 19.13
N LYS A 179 -17.37 1.52 18.34
CA LYS A 179 -16.82 0.16 18.26
C LYS A 179 -16.25 -0.26 19.61
N LEU A 180 -15.46 0.59 20.26
CA LEU A 180 -14.94 0.31 21.60
C LEU A 180 -16.06 0.11 22.62
N ALA A 181 -17.11 0.95 22.60
CA ALA A 181 -18.24 0.82 23.50
C ALA A 181 -18.97 -0.53 23.32
N ALA A 182 -19.23 -0.92 22.08
CA ALA A 182 -19.86 -2.20 21.76
C ALA A 182 -19.00 -3.41 22.16
N VAL A 183 -17.69 -3.33 21.94
CA VAL A 183 -16.74 -4.39 22.35
C VAL A 183 -16.67 -4.48 23.89
N ARG A 184 -16.66 -3.37 24.61
CA ARG A 184 -16.72 -3.39 26.08
C ARG A 184 -17.99 -4.03 26.61
N GLU A 185 -19.15 -3.65 26.08
CA GLU A 185 -20.44 -4.26 26.44
C GLU A 185 -20.43 -5.77 26.19
N TRP A 186 -19.90 -6.20 25.04
CA TRP A 186 -19.73 -7.60 24.72
C TRP A 186 -18.79 -8.31 25.70
N ALA A 187 -17.63 -7.71 25.99
CA ALA A 187 -16.62 -8.26 26.90
C ALA A 187 -17.17 -8.40 28.35
N ASP A 188 -17.89 -7.39 28.82
CA ASP A 188 -18.52 -7.40 30.15
C ASP A 188 -19.56 -8.55 30.27
N HIS A 189 -20.40 -8.75 29.22
CA HIS A 189 -21.38 -9.84 29.20
C HIS A 189 -20.76 -11.24 29.17
N HIS A 190 -19.54 -11.37 28.59
CA HIS A 190 -18.85 -12.67 28.45
C HIS A 190 -17.76 -12.89 29.50
N GLY A 191 -17.57 -11.96 30.44
CA GLY A 191 -16.52 -12.06 31.46
C GLY A 191 -15.11 -12.01 30.85
N ILE A 192 -14.93 -11.26 29.77
CA ILE A 192 -13.65 -11.11 29.06
C ILE A 192 -12.91 -9.87 29.54
N ASP A 193 -11.61 -10.05 29.85
CA ASP A 193 -10.72 -8.96 30.20
C ASP A 193 -10.04 -8.40 28.94
N LEU A 194 -10.29 -7.13 28.61
CA LEU A 194 -9.63 -6.45 27.50
C LEU A 194 -8.12 -6.29 27.70
N ALA A 195 -7.63 -6.24 28.95
CA ALA A 195 -6.19 -6.15 29.21
C ALA A 195 -5.41 -7.41 28.77
N THR A 196 -6.08 -8.57 28.66
CA THR A 196 -5.50 -9.82 28.17
C THR A 196 -5.95 -10.14 26.74
N SER A 197 -6.80 -9.30 26.15
CA SER A 197 -7.37 -9.47 24.81
C SER A 197 -6.47 -8.93 23.71
N PHE A 198 -6.78 -9.35 22.49
CA PHE A 198 -6.11 -8.99 21.25
C PHE A 198 -7.08 -8.20 20.35
N ALA A 199 -6.58 -7.24 19.61
CA ALA A 199 -7.35 -6.55 18.58
C ALA A 199 -6.52 -6.34 17.32
N TYR A 200 -7.15 -6.53 16.15
CA TYR A 200 -6.56 -6.51 14.84
C TYR A 200 -7.32 -5.54 13.94
N SER A 201 -6.68 -4.49 13.43
CA SER A 201 -7.30 -3.51 12.52
C SER A 201 -6.28 -2.78 11.66
N ASP A 202 -6.72 -2.35 10.46
CA ASP A 202 -5.96 -1.49 9.54
C ASP A 202 -6.26 0.02 9.76
N SER A 203 -7.38 0.33 10.42
CA SER A 203 -7.99 1.67 10.45
C SER A 203 -7.52 2.53 11.61
N VAL A 204 -7.13 3.78 11.32
CA VAL A 204 -6.82 4.78 12.36
C VAL A 204 -8.03 5.06 13.27
N TYR A 205 -9.24 4.86 12.79
CA TYR A 205 -10.46 5.05 13.58
C TYR A 205 -10.66 3.96 14.64
N ASP A 206 -9.99 2.81 14.52
CA ASP A 206 -9.98 1.76 15.54
C ASP A 206 -8.93 1.97 16.63
N THR A 207 -8.21 3.10 16.60
CA THR A 207 -7.28 3.50 17.67
C THR A 207 -7.88 3.40 19.07
N PRO A 208 -9.17 3.78 19.31
CA PRO A 208 -9.76 3.62 20.65
C PRO A 208 -9.82 2.16 21.11
N LEU A 209 -10.17 1.21 20.24
CA LEU A 209 -10.20 -0.22 20.56
C LEU A 209 -8.78 -0.77 20.75
N LEU A 210 -7.88 -0.49 19.82
CA LEU A 210 -6.48 -0.93 19.89
C LEU A 210 -5.77 -0.40 21.14
N ALA A 211 -6.11 0.79 21.60
CA ALA A 211 -5.56 1.37 22.84
C ALA A 211 -6.18 0.78 24.12
N ALA A 212 -7.31 0.10 24.02
CA ALA A 212 -8.04 -0.46 25.17
C ALA A 212 -7.68 -1.92 25.45
N VAL A 213 -7.13 -2.63 24.46
CA VAL A 213 -6.68 -4.03 24.63
C VAL A 213 -5.22 -4.11 25.03
N GLY A 214 -4.84 -5.21 25.70
CA GLY A 214 -3.45 -5.44 26.10
C GLY A 214 -2.54 -5.83 24.94
N ASN A 215 -3.10 -6.41 23.87
CA ASN A 215 -2.34 -6.89 22.72
C ASN A 215 -2.89 -6.31 21.40
N PRO A 216 -2.62 -5.03 21.09
CA PRO A 216 -3.02 -4.42 19.83
C PRO A 216 -2.11 -4.85 18.68
N PHE A 217 -2.71 -5.18 17.53
CA PHE A 217 -2.01 -5.47 16.30
C PHE A 217 -2.59 -4.65 15.14
N VAL A 218 -1.71 -3.98 14.44
CA VAL A 218 -2.06 -3.22 13.25
C VAL A 218 -1.88 -4.11 12.02
N VAL A 219 -2.93 -4.28 11.23
CA VAL A 219 -2.95 -5.20 10.07
C VAL A 219 -3.02 -4.38 8.80
N ASN A 220 -2.12 -4.61 7.83
CA ASN A 220 -2.13 -3.98 6.51
C ASN A 220 -2.50 -2.47 6.55
N PRO A 221 -1.85 -1.66 7.40
CA PRO A 221 -2.32 -0.34 7.81
C PRO A 221 -2.48 0.66 6.66
N ASP A 222 -3.46 1.54 6.80
CA ASP A 222 -3.50 2.77 6.02
C ASP A 222 -2.34 3.72 6.44
N PRO A 223 -1.97 4.71 5.60
CA PRO A 223 -0.84 5.60 5.90
C PRO A 223 -0.96 6.37 7.23
N ARG A 224 -2.18 6.72 7.65
CA ARG A 224 -2.44 7.41 8.92
C ARG A 224 -2.21 6.46 10.09
N MET A 225 -2.63 5.20 9.92
CA MET A 225 -2.45 4.15 10.92
C MET A 225 -0.99 3.76 11.10
N VAL A 226 -0.17 3.79 10.02
CA VAL A 226 1.28 3.60 10.12
C VAL A 226 1.92 4.60 11.09
N LEU A 227 1.59 5.89 10.97
CA LEU A 227 2.11 6.92 11.86
C LEU A 227 1.64 6.71 13.29
N MET A 228 0.38 6.30 13.49
CA MET A 228 -0.17 6.01 14.80
C MET A 228 0.51 4.78 15.43
N ALA A 229 0.69 3.70 14.67
CA ALA A 229 1.37 2.48 15.12
C ALA A 229 2.81 2.79 15.55
N ALA A 230 3.55 3.58 14.76
CA ALA A 230 4.90 4.00 15.08
C ALA A 230 4.93 4.81 16.39
N ALA A 231 4.05 5.81 16.55
CA ALA A 231 3.99 6.66 17.73
C ALA A 231 3.61 5.86 19.00
N ARG A 232 2.76 4.84 18.85
CA ARG A 232 2.28 3.98 19.95
C ARG A 232 3.14 2.74 20.16
N ARG A 233 4.10 2.46 19.30
CA ARG A 233 4.91 1.22 19.27
C ARG A 233 4.05 -0.05 19.16
N TRP A 234 2.93 0.02 18.44
CA TRP A 234 2.09 -1.13 18.20
C TRP A 234 2.70 -2.02 17.12
N PRO A 235 2.72 -3.35 17.34
CA PRO A 235 3.21 -4.29 16.34
C PRO A 235 2.34 -4.26 15.08
N THR A 236 2.97 -4.42 13.93
CA THR A 236 2.29 -4.47 12.66
C THR A 236 2.51 -5.84 12.02
N ILE A 237 1.43 -6.42 11.50
CA ILE A 237 1.44 -7.71 10.81
C ILE A 237 0.83 -7.58 9.42
N ASP A 238 1.25 -8.44 8.52
CA ASP A 238 0.70 -8.59 7.18
C ASP A 238 0.07 -9.98 7.07
N LEU A 239 -1.23 -10.03 6.79
CA LEU A 239 -1.97 -11.29 6.65
C LEU A 239 -1.98 -11.83 5.22
N SER A 240 -1.33 -11.15 4.24
CA SER A 240 -1.19 -11.66 2.88
C SER A 240 -0.11 -12.76 2.80
N ALA A 241 -0.37 -13.82 2.02
CA ALA A 241 0.53 -14.97 1.90
C ALA A 241 1.85 -14.67 1.15
N LYS A 242 2.01 -13.50 0.53
CA LYS A 242 3.19 -13.15 -0.27
C LYS A 242 4.50 -13.03 0.55
N ARG A 243 4.46 -13.22 1.85
CA ARG A 243 5.58 -12.90 2.75
C ARG A 243 6.40 -14.09 3.24
N LEU A 244 5.98 -15.32 2.97
CA LEU A 244 6.66 -16.51 3.52
C LEU A 244 7.97 -16.86 2.79
N ASP A 245 8.20 -16.30 1.57
CA ASP A 245 9.34 -16.65 0.73
C ASP A 245 10.33 -15.48 0.55
N ASP A 246 10.22 -14.39 1.32
CA ASP A 246 10.95 -13.14 1.07
C ASP A 246 12.22 -13.05 1.94
N GLU A 247 13.25 -13.87 1.64
CA GLU A 247 14.59 -13.73 2.25
C GLU A 247 15.33 -12.44 1.82
N GLY A 248 14.81 -11.72 0.83
CA GLY A 248 15.32 -10.44 0.34
C GLY A 248 14.57 -9.22 0.86
N ALA A 249 14.15 -9.20 2.12
CA ALA A 249 13.32 -8.14 2.69
C ALA A 249 13.87 -6.74 2.45
N LEU A 250 13.00 -5.86 1.95
CA LEU A 250 13.27 -4.42 1.85
C LEU A 250 13.55 -3.84 3.25
N PRO A 251 14.30 -2.72 3.35
CA PRO A 251 14.56 -2.05 4.62
C PRO A 251 13.26 -1.83 5.41
N ARG A 252 13.25 -2.23 6.66
CA ARG A 252 12.09 -2.14 7.56
C ARG A 252 12.26 -1.01 8.54
N ILE A 253 11.13 -0.40 8.93
CA ILE A 253 11.12 0.51 10.07
C ILE A 253 11.17 -0.35 11.35
N PRO A 254 12.22 -0.23 12.20
CA PRO A 254 12.38 -1.11 13.35
C PRO A 254 11.20 -1.07 14.33
N VAL A 255 10.51 0.06 14.42
CA VAL A 255 9.41 0.29 15.35
C VAL A 255 8.09 -0.34 14.90
N VAL A 256 7.86 -0.46 13.58
CA VAL A 256 6.59 -0.97 13.02
C VAL A 256 6.74 -2.27 12.24
N ASN A 257 7.95 -2.80 12.12
CA ASN A 257 8.24 -4.05 11.38
C ASN A 257 7.60 -4.10 9.98
N LEU A 258 7.54 -2.94 9.31
CA LEU A 258 6.97 -2.75 7.97
C LEU A 258 8.06 -2.40 6.96
N GLU A 259 7.89 -2.86 5.75
CA GLU A 259 8.70 -2.41 4.62
C GLU A 259 8.28 -0.99 4.22
N ILE A 260 9.20 -0.04 4.31
CA ILE A 260 8.93 1.38 4.01
C ILE A 260 8.40 1.56 2.60
N GLN A 261 8.87 0.77 1.62
CA GLN A 261 8.34 0.85 0.26
C GLN A 261 6.86 0.45 0.17
N ARG A 262 6.42 -0.59 0.89
CA ARG A 262 4.99 -0.97 0.91
C ARG A 262 4.12 0.12 1.53
N VAL A 263 4.62 0.77 2.56
CA VAL A 263 3.96 1.97 3.12
C VAL A 263 3.91 3.09 2.09
N ALA A 264 5.04 3.37 1.42
CA ALA A 264 5.10 4.38 0.37
C ALA A 264 4.18 4.05 -0.82
N LEU A 265 4.00 2.77 -1.18
CA LEU A 265 3.05 2.34 -2.21
C LEU A 265 1.61 2.74 -1.90
N SER A 266 1.22 2.75 -0.62
CA SER A 266 -0.11 3.23 -0.21
C SER A 266 -0.33 4.71 -0.54
N PHE A 267 0.74 5.52 -0.63
CA PHE A 267 0.70 6.92 -1.05
C PHE A 267 0.83 7.12 -2.56
N THR A 268 1.04 6.07 -3.34
CA THR A 268 1.17 6.18 -4.81
C THR A 268 -0.16 6.19 -5.54
N HIS A 269 -1.28 6.07 -4.83
CA HIS A 269 -2.60 6.21 -5.46
C HIS A 269 -2.79 7.63 -6.01
N PRO A 270 -3.35 7.81 -7.23
CA PRO A 270 -3.57 9.13 -7.85
C PRO A 270 -4.30 10.15 -6.96
N PHE A 271 -5.09 9.68 -6.00
CA PHE A 271 -5.75 10.53 -5.00
C PHE A 271 -4.78 11.38 -4.17
N PHE A 272 -3.56 10.88 -3.89
CA PHE A 272 -2.53 11.64 -3.16
C PHE A 272 -1.82 12.68 -4.01
N PHE A 273 -2.11 12.71 -5.32
CA PHE A 273 -1.57 13.66 -6.27
C PHE A 273 -2.70 14.46 -6.95
N PRO A 274 -3.57 15.17 -6.19
CA PRO A 274 -4.69 15.91 -6.77
C PRO A 274 -4.22 17.01 -7.73
N TYR A 275 -2.94 17.35 -7.68
CA TYR A 275 -2.24 18.33 -8.52
C TYR A 275 -1.59 17.72 -9.77
N ALA A 276 -1.90 16.46 -10.11
CA ALA A 276 -1.45 15.78 -11.32
C ALA A 276 -2.51 14.79 -11.82
N LYS A 277 -2.82 14.82 -13.11
CA LYS A 277 -3.64 13.80 -13.78
C LYS A 277 -2.71 12.77 -14.39
N PHE A 278 -3.02 11.46 -14.27
CA PHE A 278 -2.19 10.39 -14.79
C PHE A 278 -2.89 9.64 -15.91
N ASP A 279 -2.20 9.52 -17.04
CA ASP A 279 -2.54 8.69 -18.17
C ASP A 279 -1.44 7.63 -18.33
N ILE A 280 -1.70 6.42 -17.79
CA ILE A 280 -0.72 5.33 -17.70
C ILE A 280 -1.21 4.16 -18.54
N ASP A 281 -0.33 3.64 -19.41
CA ASP A 281 -0.61 2.55 -20.34
C ASP A 281 0.59 1.62 -20.49
N GLY A 282 0.36 0.34 -20.83
CA GLY A 282 1.40 -0.68 -21.05
C GLY A 282 1.94 -1.34 -19.78
N ILE A 283 1.27 -1.21 -18.64
CA ILE A 283 1.74 -1.79 -17.35
C ILE A 283 1.90 -3.31 -17.42
N GLU A 284 1.22 -4.00 -18.31
CA GLU A 284 1.32 -5.43 -18.58
C GLU A 284 2.72 -5.88 -19.07
N HIS A 285 3.55 -4.94 -19.52
CA HIS A 285 4.93 -5.22 -19.90
C HIS A 285 5.88 -5.28 -18.67
N ILE A 286 5.44 -4.85 -17.49
CA ILE A 286 6.21 -4.98 -16.25
C ILE A 286 6.06 -6.44 -15.79
N PRO A 287 7.16 -7.19 -15.58
CA PRO A 287 7.08 -8.57 -15.12
C PRO A 287 6.31 -8.67 -13.80
N SER A 288 5.32 -9.55 -13.73
CA SER A 288 4.58 -9.84 -12.49
C SER A 288 5.48 -10.53 -11.46
N GLU A 289 6.47 -11.28 -11.90
CA GLU A 289 7.44 -12.01 -11.09
C GLU A 289 8.84 -11.90 -11.71
N GLY A 290 9.87 -12.21 -10.91
CA GLY A 290 11.26 -12.20 -11.34
C GLY A 290 11.87 -10.81 -11.56
N PRO A 291 13.13 -10.75 -12.01
CA PRO A 291 13.86 -9.50 -12.16
C PRO A 291 13.41 -8.66 -13.33
N GLY A 292 13.61 -7.34 -13.24
CA GLY A 292 13.39 -6.43 -14.36
C GLY A 292 14.11 -5.11 -14.17
N ILE A 293 14.68 -4.57 -15.23
CA ILE A 293 15.35 -3.27 -15.25
C ILE A 293 14.41 -2.26 -15.92
N ILE A 294 13.79 -1.41 -15.13
CA ILE A 294 12.88 -0.36 -15.60
C ILE A 294 13.69 0.87 -15.98
N VAL A 295 13.62 1.31 -17.23
CA VAL A 295 14.42 2.45 -17.71
C VAL A 295 13.52 3.55 -18.25
N GLY A 296 13.69 4.78 -17.73
CA GLY A 296 12.88 5.93 -18.12
C GLY A 296 13.73 7.14 -18.53
N ASN A 297 13.15 8.03 -19.36
CA ASN A 297 13.73 9.35 -19.58
C ASN A 297 13.60 10.23 -18.33
N HIS A 298 14.47 11.24 -18.21
CA HIS A 298 14.52 12.10 -17.02
C HIS A 298 14.21 13.56 -17.39
N ARG A 299 13.06 14.05 -16.96
CA ARG A 299 12.55 15.39 -17.24
C ARG A 299 12.33 16.22 -15.98
N SER A 300 12.03 15.56 -14.84
CA SER A 300 11.58 16.20 -13.62
C SER A 300 12.05 15.42 -12.38
N TYR A 301 12.08 16.06 -11.23
CA TYR A 301 12.18 15.34 -9.94
C TYR A 301 10.93 14.48 -9.68
N PHE A 302 9.81 14.81 -10.33
CA PHE A 302 8.56 14.04 -10.24
C PHE A 302 8.58 12.71 -11.01
N ASP A 303 9.58 12.47 -11.86
CA ASP A 303 9.71 11.22 -12.64
C ASP A 303 9.78 9.98 -11.74
N VAL A 304 10.48 10.08 -10.62
CA VAL A 304 10.60 8.99 -9.65
C VAL A 304 9.24 8.62 -9.07
N ALA A 305 8.44 9.63 -8.70
CA ALA A 305 7.09 9.42 -8.17
C ALA A 305 6.15 8.84 -9.25
N ALA A 306 6.20 9.35 -10.48
CA ALA A 306 5.39 8.86 -11.59
C ALA A 306 5.73 7.40 -11.94
N MET A 307 7.01 7.04 -11.93
CA MET A 307 7.47 5.67 -12.18
C MET A 307 7.08 4.73 -11.03
N ALA A 308 7.30 5.14 -9.78
CA ALA A 308 6.92 4.36 -8.61
C ALA A 308 5.40 4.09 -8.59
N LEU A 309 4.58 5.12 -8.88
CA LEU A 309 3.13 5.01 -8.99
C LEU A 309 2.70 4.04 -10.12
N THR A 310 3.42 4.04 -11.24
CA THR A 310 3.14 3.12 -12.34
C THR A 310 3.44 1.67 -11.94
N ILE A 311 4.60 1.42 -11.34
CA ILE A 311 5.03 0.08 -10.91
C ILE A 311 4.14 -0.42 -9.75
N ALA A 312 3.71 0.45 -8.85
CA ALA A 312 2.81 0.11 -7.76
C ALA A 312 1.48 -0.51 -8.21
N ARG A 313 1.02 -0.20 -9.45
CA ARG A 313 -0.19 -0.81 -10.03
C ARG A 313 -0.03 -2.30 -10.36
N THR A 314 1.19 -2.82 -10.32
CA THR A 314 1.50 -4.24 -10.52
C THR A 314 1.74 -4.97 -9.19
N ASP A 315 1.43 -4.35 -8.05
CA ASP A 315 1.73 -4.84 -6.69
C ASP A 315 3.21 -5.15 -6.44
N ARG A 316 4.10 -4.60 -7.26
CA ARG A 316 5.54 -4.77 -7.15
C ARG A 316 6.23 -3.54 -6.59
N THR A 317 7.30 -3.79 -5.85
CA THR A 317 8.23 -2.76 -5.36
C THR A 317 9.38 -2.57 -6.35
N VAL A 318 10.07 -1.41 -6.27
CA VAL A 318 11.17 -1.09 -7.17
C VAL A 318 12.30 -0.37 -6.42
N ARG A 319 13.55 -0.70 -6.75
CA ARG A 319 14.74 -0.04 -6.21
C ARG A 319 15.25 1.00 -7.19
N PHE A 320 15.31 2.25 -6.78
CA PHE A 320 15.82 3.33 -7.61
C PHE A 320 17.33 3.53 -7.43
N LEU A 321 18.07 3.60 -8.55
CA LEU A 321 19.45 4.08 -8.52
C LEU A 321 19.46 5.61 -8.41
N GLY A 322 19.97 6.12 -7.31
CA GLY A 322 20.03 7.55 -7.01
C GLY A 322 21.46 8.07 -6.79
N LYS A 323 21.67 9.36 -7.05
CA LYS A 323 22.94 10.02 -6.80
C LYS A 323 23.26 10.05 -5.30
N LYS A 324 24.56 9.99 -4.96
CA LYS A 324 25.09 10.14 -3.61
C LYS A 324 24.49 11.34 -2.87
N GLU A 325 24.41 12.49 -3.53
CA GLU A 325 23.93 13.74 -2.94
C GLU A 325 22.45 13.66 -2.48
N VAL A 326 21.64 12.78 -3.08
CA VAL A 326 20.26 12.51 -2.65
C VAL A 326 20.25 11.76 -1.31
N PHE A 327 21.18 10.80 -1.15
CA PHE A 327 21.32 10.01 0.07
C PHE A 327 22.02 10.75 1.21
N ASP A 328 22.85 11.74 0.88
CA ASP A 328 23.55 12.60 1.84
C ASP A 328 22.66 13.75 2.35
N ALA A 329 21.51 14.02 1.68
CA ALA A 329 20.57 15.05 2.10
C ALA A 329 19.83 14.65 3.39
N PRO A 330 19.79 15.52 4.43
CA PRO A 330 19.04 15.24 5.67
C PRO A 330 17.60 14.89 5.38
N ILE A 331 17.05 13.87 6.07
CA ILE A 331 15.69 13.36 5.93
C ILE A 331 15.45 12.66 4.58
N ILE A 332 15.74 13.32 3.44
CA ILE A 332 15.53 12.76 2.09
C ILE A 332 16.41 11.54 1.89
N GLY A 333 17.67 11.58 2.32
CA GLY A 333 18.60 10.45 2.22
C GLY A 333 18.14 9.25 3.06
N GLN A 334 17.63 9.50 4.25
CA GLN A 334 17.07 8.45 5.10
C GLN A 334 15.86 7.79 4.44
N ILE A 335 14.94 8.59 3.88
CA ILE A 335 13.77 8.10 3.14
C ILE A 335 14.23 7.30 1.89
N ALA A 336 15.14 7.84 1.09
CA ALA A 336 15.64 7.16 -0.11
C ALA A 336 16.30 5.81 0.21
N THR A 337 17.10 5.74 1.28
CA THR A 337 17.70 4.50 1.77
C THR A 337 16.65 3.53 2.27
N ALA A 338 15.73 4.01 3.08
CA ALA A 338 14.65 3.23 3.64
C ALA A 338 13.67 2.69 2.59
N MET A 339 13.52 3.40 1.45
CA MET A 339 12.80 2.92 0.28
C MET A 339 13.61 1.94 -0.59
N GLY A 340 14.75 1.43 -0.10
CA GLY A 340 15.58 0.48 -0.83
C GLY A 340 16.33 1.09 -2.01
N GLY A 341 16.53 2.41 -2.02
CA GLY A 341 17.31 3.10 -3.03
C GLY A 341 18.76 2.66 -3.01
N ILE A 342 19.37 2.51 -4.21
CA ILE A 342 20.75 2.13 -4.40
C ILE A 342 21.57 3.40 -4.66
N ARG A 343 22.52 3.67 -3.77
CA ARG A 343 23.41 4.85 -3.86
C ARG A 343 24.43 4.69 -4.98
N VAL A 344 24.54 5.70 -5.84
CA VAL A 344 25.52 5.75 -6.92
C VAL A 344 26.53 6.87 -6.65
N ASP A 345 27.77 6.48 -6.32
CA ASP A 345 28.90 7.41 -6.29
C ASP A 345 29.58 7.45 -7.67
N ARG A 346 29.52 8.61 -8.33
CA ARG A 346 30.00 8.78 -9.73
C ARG A 346 31.46 9.17 -9.84
N GLY A 347 32.12 9.45 -8.72
CA GLY A 347 33.51 9.95 -8.70
C GLY A 347 34.56 8.86 -8.63
N THR A 348 34.20 7.64 -8.25
CA THR A 348 35.16 6.57 -7.91
C THR A 348 35.47 5.62 -9.06
N GLY A 349 34.71 5.64 -10.15
CA GLY A 349 34.82 4.61 -11.21
C GLY A 349 34.43 3.20 -10.73
N SER A 350 33.95 3.08 -9.51
CA SER A 350 33.57 1.80 -8.87
C SER A 350 32.34 1.19 -9.55
N ASP A 351 32.38 -0.11 -9.78
CA ASP A 351 31.23 -0.90 -10.23
C ASP A 351 30.30 -1.31 -9.08
N GLU A 352 30.62 -0.92 -7.84
CA GLU A 352 29.84 -1.25 -6.62
C GLU A 352 28.34 -0.96 -6.73
N PRO A 353 27.88 0.19 -7.28
CA PRO A 353 26.44 0.42 -7.45
C PRO A 353 25.78 -0.51 -8.46
N LEU A 354 26.51 -0.97 -9.47
CA LEU A 354 26.00 -1.96 -10.42
C LEU A 354 25.96 -3.35 -9.78
N GLN A 355 26.91 -3.67 -8.91
CA GLN A 355 26.92 -4.91 -8.15
C GLN A 355 25.72 -4.98 -7.19
N ALA A 356 25.46 -3.93 -6.42
CA ALA A 356 24.28 -3.86 -5.53
C ALA A 356 22.94 -3.94 -6.31
N ALA A 357 22.90 -3.39 -7.52
CA ALA A 357 21.76 -3.51 -8.40
C ALA A 357 21.62 -4.92 -8.97
N ALA A 358 22.73 -5.59 -9.31
CA ALA A 358 22.73 -6.97 -9.78
C ALA A 358 22.22 -7.93 -8.69
N GLU A 359 22.70 -7.78 -7.47
CA GLU A 359 22.21 -8.55 -6.31
C GLU A 359 20.72 -8.37 -6.06
N ALA A 360 20.20 -7.15 -6.26
CA ALA A 360 18.75 -6.91 -6.16
C ALA A 360 17.97 -7.65 -7.25
N LEU A 361 18.48 -7.63 -8.50
CA LEU A 361 17.87 -8.37 -9.61
C LEU A 361 17.95 -9.91 -9.41
N GLU A 362 19.05 -10.43 -8.86
CA GLU A 362 19.20 -11.85 -8.54
C GLU A 362 18.16 -12.32 -7.49
N ARG A 363 17.75 -11.43 -6.59
CA ARG A 363 16.64 -11.70 -5.65
C ARG A 363 15.25 -11.58 -6.29
N GLY A 364 15.17 -11.23 -7.59
CA GLY A 364 13.90 -11.04 -8.27
C GLY A 364 13.32 -9.63 -8.16
N ASP A 365 14.06 -8.64 -7.61
CA ASP A 365 13.59 -7.26 -7.47
C ASP A 365 13.49 -6.55 -8.84
N LEU A 366 12.67 -5.49 -8.90
CA LEU A 366 12.73 -4.52 -9.99
C LEU A 366 13.74 -3.40 -9.64
N VAL A 367 14.57 -3.04 -10.61
CA VAL A 367 15.53 -1.94 -10.48
C VAL A 367 15.22 -0.84 -11.50
N ALA A 368 15.01 0.39 -11.03
CA ALA A 368 14.73 1.53 -11.89
C ALA A 368 15.95 2.42 -12.10
N ILE A 369 16.21 2.74 -13.36
CA ILE A 369 17.35 3.55 -13.78
C ILE A 369 16.88 4.66 -14.72
N MET A 370 17.37 5.88 -14.50
CA MET A 370 17.30 6.98 -15.46
C MET A 370 18.61 7.02 -16.26
N PRO A 371 18.70 6.42 -17.46
CA PRO A 371 19.99 6.25 -18.16
C PRO A 371 20.66 7.57 -18.49
N GLN A 372 19.91 8.67 -18.62
CA GLN A 372 20.46 10.01 -18.81
C GLN A 372 21.31 10.47 -17.61
N GLY A 373 21.05 9.91 -16.43
CA GLY A 373 21.79 10.16 -15.21
C GLY A 373 21.60 11.55 -14.60
N THR A 374 20.98 12.48 -15.28
CA THR A 374 20.59 13.80 -14.79
C THR A 374 19.49 14.36 -15.68
N ILE A 375 18.66 15.25 -15.13
CA ILE A 375 17.70 16.01 -15.93
C ILE A 375 18.52 16.95 -16.86
N PRO A 376 18.29 16.95 -18.19
CA PRO A 376 18.94 17.89 -19.10
C PRO A 376 18.68 19.35 -18.72
N ARG A 377 19.55 20.28 -19.12
CA ARG A 377 19.49 21.71 -18.73
C ARG A 377 19.27 22.61 -19.94
N GLY A 378 18.51 23.67 -19.73
CA GLY A 378 18.33 24.71 -20.74
C GLY A 378 17.92 24.15 -22.10
N LYS A 379 18.56 24.55 -23.18
CA LYS A 379 18.23 24.08 -24.54
C LYS A 379 18.36 22.57 -24.75
N ALA A 380 19.25 21.89 -24.01
CA ALA A 380 19.44 20.44 -24.09
C ALA A 380 18.25 19.64 -23.54
N PHE A 381 17.38 20.27 -22.74
CA PHE A 381 16.12 19.69 -22.27
C PHE A 381 15.12 19.44 -23.42
N PHE A 382 15.20 20.24 -24.46
CA PHE A 382 14.32 20.22 -25.63
C PHE A 382 14.94 19.48 -26.83
N ASP A 383 16.14 18.88 -26.64
CA ASP A 383 16.75 18.06 -27.70
C ASP A 383 15.97 16.75 -27.84
N PRO A 384 15.39 16.44 -29.01
CA PRO A 384 14.68 15.19 -29.23
C PRO A 384 15.61 13.96 -29.14
N LYS A 385 16.93 14.10 -29.27
CA LYS A 385 17.88 13.00 -29.13
C LYS A 385 18.20 12.73 -27.67
N LEU A 386 17.62 11.66 -27.13
CA LEU A 386 17.97 11.22 -25.77
C LEU A 386 19.35 10.55 -25.77
N LYS A 387 20.24 11.02 -24.89
CA LYS A 387 21.55 10.41 -24.67
C LYS A 387 21.53 9.65 -23.34
N GLY A 388 21.90 8.36 -23.38
CA GLY A 388 22.00 7.48 -22.22
C GLY A 388 23.46 7.16 -21.85
N ARG A 389 23.66 6.72 -20.61
CA ARG A 389 24.90 6.10 -20.12
C ARG A 389 24.76 4.59 -20.13
N TRP A 390 25.86 3.88 -20.19
CA TRP A 390 25.93 2.42 -20.36
C TRP A 390 25.42 1.61 -19.15
N GLY A 391 25.16 2.23 -18.00
CA GLY A 391 24.85 1.54 -16.74
C GLY A 391 23.72 0.51 -16.87
N ALA A 392 22.60 0.86 -17.51
CA ALA A 392 21.48 -0.07 -17.68
C ALA A 392 21.84 -1.23 -18.63
N ALA A 393 22.52 -0.95 -19.74
CA ALA A 393 22.95 -1.98 -20.67
C ALA A 393 24.00 -2.94 -20.08
N ARG A 394 24.94 -2.41 -19.26
CA ARG A 394 25.92 -3.22 -18.54
C ARG A 394 25.23 -4.11 -17.49
N LEU A 395 24.29 -3.54 -16.72
CA LEU A 395 23.54 -4.29 -15.73
C LEU A 395 22.75 -5.44 -16.36
N ALA A 396 22.07 -5.18 -17.49
CA ALA A 396 21.37 -6.22 -18.23
C ALA A 396 22.34 -7.31 -18.78
N ALA A 397 23.53 -6.93 -19.22
CA ALA A 397 24.54 -7.90 -19.66
C ALA A 397 25.10 -8.76 -18.51
N MET A 398 25.18 -8.20 -17.29
CA MET A 398 25.64 -8.91 -16.10
C MET A 398 24.62 -9.91 -15.57
N THR A 399 23.32 -9.56 -15.63
CA THR A 399 22.26 -10.32 -14.92
C THR A 399 21.33 -11.09 -15.86
N GLY A 400 21.32 -10.79 -17.15
CA GLY A 400 20.32 -11.31 -18.09
C GLY A 400 18.90 -10.75 -17.89
N ALA A 401 18.70 -9.84 -16.94
CA ALA A 401 17.40 -9.27 -16.66
C ALA A 401 16.86 -8.43 -17.84
N PRO A 402 15.56 -8.54 -18.17
CA PRO A 402 14.96 -7.78 -19.25
C PRO A 402 14.96 -6.28 -18.97
N ILE A 403 15.21 -5.45 -19.97
CA ILE A 403 15.04 -4.00 -19.90
C ILE A 403 13.65 -3.61 -20.40
N ILE A 404 12.88 -2.95 -19.53
CA ILE A 404 11.54 -2.44 -19.81
C ILE A 404 11.62 -0.91 -19.96
N PRO A 405 11.38 -0.36 -21.15
CA PRO A 405 11.44 1.07 -21.42
C PRO A 405 10.17 1.77 -20.92
N VAL A 406 10.33 2.97 -20.35
CA VAL A 406 9.24 3.81 -19.88
C VAL A 406 9.39 5.23 -20.43
N GLY A 407 8.40 5.70 -21.17
CA GLY A 407 8.30 7.08 -21.63
C GLY A 407 7.53 7.94 -20.63
N LEU A 408 8.18 8.97 -20.08
CA LEU A 408 7.60 9.94 -19.15
C LEU A 408 7.43 11.30 -19.82
N TRP A 409 6.23 11.88 -19.77
CA TRP A 409 5.91 13.18 -20.34
C TRP A 409 4.95 13.98 -19.48
N GLY A 410 5.24 15.29 -19.32
CA GLY A 410 4.39 16.19 -18.53
C GLY A 410 4.76 16.28 -17.04
N THR A 411 5.68 15.46 -16.56
CA THR A 411 6.19 15.48 -15.17
C THR A 411 6.84 16.82 -14.83
N GLU A 412 7.49 17.48 -15.80
CA GLU A 412 8.09 18.82 -15.69
C GLU A 412 7.05 19.94 -15.47
N LYS A 413 5.79 19.70 -15.81
CA LYS A 413 4.70 20.64 -15.53
C LYS A 413 4.21 20.57 -14.08
N VAL A 414 4.36 19.38 -13.45
CA VAL A 414 4.06 19.16 -12.03
C VAL A 414 5.18 19.70 -11.15
N TRP A 415 6.44 19.37 -11.51
CA TRP A 415 7.61 19.83 -10.78
C TRP A 415 8.68 20.34 -11.76
N PRO A 416 8.58 21.62 -12.16
CA PRO A 416 9.60 22.25 -13.00
C PRO A 416 10.97 22.18 -12.35
N ARG A 417 12.02 22.00 -13.16
CA ARG A 417 13.39 21.95 -12.65
C ARG A 417 13.82 23.21 -11.92
N SER A 418 13.26 24.36 -12.30
CA SER A 418 13.51 25.65 -11.66
C SER A 418 12.88 25.81 -10.28
N ALA A 419 11.91 24.95 -9.94
CA ALA A 419 11.19 25.00 -8.67
C ALA A 419 11.84 24.09 -7.62
N ARG A 420 11.87 24.56 -6.37
CA ARG A 420 12.35 23.75 -5.22
C ARG A 420 11.36 22.68 -4.79
N LEU A 421 10.06 22.92 -4.99
CA LEU A 421 8.95 22.04 -4.61
C LEU A 421 7.99 21.90 -5.79
N PRO A 422 7.23 20.78 -5.86
CA PRO A 422 6.17 20.63 -6.85
C PRO A 422 5.04 21.64 -6.62
N ASN A 423 4.30 21.96 -7.67
CA ASN A 423 3.14 22.84 -7.58
C ASN A 423 1.91 22.08 -7.04
N VAL A 424 1.91 21.80 -5.74
CA VAL A 424 0.85 21.02 -5.05
C VAL A 424 -0.48 21.77 -4.93
N LEU A 425 -0.51 23.08 -5.17
CA LEU A 425 -1.72 23.90 -5.08
C LEU A 425 -2.52 23.93 -6.38
N ASN A 426 -1.97 23.44 -7.48
CA ASN A 426 -2.68 23.39 -8.75
C ASN A 426 -3.66 22.21 -8.83
N ILE A 427 -4.73 22.27 -8.01
CA ILE A 427 -5.77 21.23 -7.95
C ILE A 427 -6.96 21.51 -8.90
N VAL A 428 -7.06 22.74 -9.43
CA VAL A 428 -8.18 23.14 -10.30
C VAL A 428 -7.94 22.67 -11.73
N ASP A 429 -6.73 22.88 -12.26
CA ASP A 429 -6.32 22.40 -13.59
C ASP A 429 -4.98 21.66 -13.50
N PRO A 430 -4.96 20.46 -12.90
CA PRO A 430 -3.74 19.71 -12.75
C PRO A 430 -3.21 19.23 -14.11
N PRO A 431 -1.88 19.33 -14.34
CA PRO A 431 -1.27 18.91 -15.58
C PRO A 431 -1.38 17.39 -15.80
N MET A 432 -1.49 17.01 -17.08
CA MET A 432 -1.48 15.61 -17.49
C MET A 432 -0.06 15.05 -17.50
N VAL A 433 0.15 13.99 -16.75
CA VAL A 433 1.37 13.16 -16.73
C VAL A 433 1.08 11.89 -17.52
N ARG A 434 1.73 11.72 -18.67
CA ARG A 434 1.64 10.53 -19.49
C ARG A 434 2.79 9.59 -19.18
N VAL A 435 2.46 8.33 -18.89
CA VAL A 435 3.43 7.24 -18.69
C VAL A 435 3.11 6.12 -19.67
N ARG A 436 4.07 5.73 -20.45
CA ARG A 436 3.95 4.62 -21.41
C ARG A 436 5.02 3.57 -21.13
N VAL A 437 4.61 2.37 -20.82
CA VAL A 437 5.52 1.24 -20.59
C VAL A 437 5.56 0.41 -21.87
N GLY A 438 6.76 0.18 -22.39
CA GLY A 438 6.94 -0.58 -23.62
C GLY A 438 7.38 -2.02 -23.37
N ALA A 439 7.25 -2.85 -24.40
CA ALA A 439 7.74 -4.23 -24.38
C ALA A 439 9.25 -4.29 -24.08
N PRO A 440 9.74 -5.39 -23.48
CA PRO A 440 11.16 -5.58 -23.20
C PRO A 440 12.04 -5.36 -24.43
N VAL A 441 13.11 -4.58 -24.26
CA VAL A 441 14.03 -4.23 -25.35
C VAL A 441 14.96 -5.40 -25.65
N PRO A 442 15.00 -5.94 -26.90
CA PRO A 442 15.94 -7.00 -27.26
C PRO A 442 17.37 -6.44 -27.33
N LEU A 443 18.23 -6.89 -26.42
CA LEU A 443 19.64 -6.51 -26.35
C LEU A 443 20.53 -7.62 -26.91
N LYS A 444 21.73 -7.22 -27.38
CA LYS A 444 22.73 -8.18 -27.89
C LYS A 444 23.82 -8.51 -26.89
N HIS A 445 23.98 -7.69 -25.84
CA HIS A 445 24.97 -7.83 -24.75
C HIS A 445 26.44 -7.87 -25.22
N LYS A 446 26.72 -7.42 -26.46
CA LYS A 446 28.06 -7.41 -27.05
C LYS A 446 28.71 -6.03 -27.03
N ASP A 447 27.92 -5.00 -27.14
CA ASP A 447 28.35 -3.61 -27.19
C ASP A 447 27.41 -2.74 -26.35
N PRO A 448 27.86 -2.28 -25.17
CA PRO A 448 27.02 -1.45 -24.28
C PRO A 448 26.54 -0.15 -24.92
N ASP A 449 27.31 0.44 -25.84
CA ASP A 449 26.90 1.66 -26.52
C ASP A 449 25.76 1.41 -27.49
N ALA A 450 25.88 0.35 -28.33
CA ALA A 450 24.83 -0.05 -29.25
C ALA A 450 23.54 -0.45 -28.50
N ASP A 451 23.67 -1.18 -27.40
CA ASP A 451 22.52 -1.57 -26.58
C ASP A 451 21.89 -0.36 -25.87
N THR A 452 22.70 0.59 -25.36
CA THR A 452 22.19 1.85 -24.80
C THR A 452 21.41 2.65 -25.86
N LYS A 453 21.91 2.72 -27.10
CA LYS A 453 21.21 3.41 -28.19
C LYS A 453 19.84 2.74 -28.49
N ARG A 454 19.76 1.40 -28.44
CA ARG A 454 18.47 0.67 -28.58
C ARG A 454 17.49 1.03 -27.45
N VAL A 455 17.97 1.02 -26.20
CA VAL A 455 17.17 1.38 -25.02
C VAL A 455 16.66 2.82 -25.16
N MET A 456 17.54 3.77 -25.49
CA MET A 456 17.15 5.18 -25.62
C MET A 456 16.18 5.41 -26.78
N LYS A 457 16.33 4.65 -27.87
CA LYS A 457 15.37 4.67 -28.98
C LYS A 457 14.00 4.14 -28.53
N ALA A 458 13.96 3.01 -27.83
CA ALA A 458 12.71 2.44 -27.32
C ALA A 458 11.97 3.41 -26.40
N ILE A 459 12.68 4.11 -25.51
CA ILE A 459 12.08 5.18 -24.67
C ILE A 459 11.53 6.31 -25.54
N MET A 460 12.27 6.75 -26.57
CA MET A 460 11.82 7.80 -27.49
C MET A 460 10.54 7.43 -28.23
N ASP A 461 10.43 6.17 -28.66
CA ASP A 461 9.27 5.68 -29.42
C ASP A 461 7.98 5.71 -28.56
N LEU A 462 8.10 5.69 -27.25
CA LEU A 462 7.01 5.80 -26.26
C LEU A 462 6.61 7.26 -25.95
N LEU A 463 7.44 8.23 -26.29
CA LEU A 463 7.13 9.63 -26.06
C LEU A 463 6.18 10.17 -27.14
N PRO A 464 5.37 11.19 -26.82
CA PRO A 464 4.45 11.77 -27.77
C PRO A 464 5.18 12.47 -28.93
N PRO A 465 4.51 12.71 -30.09
CA PRO A 465 5.12 13.32 -31.27
C PRO A 465 5.84 14.62 -30.97
N GLU A 466 5.26 15.49 -30.15
CA GLU A 466 5.83 16.79 -29.76
C GLU A 466 7.19 16.67 -29.02
N ALA A 467 7.48 15.52 -28.42
CA ALA A 467 8.78 15.23 -27.80
C ALA A 467 9.89 14.86 -28.80
N ARG A 468 9.49 14.41 -30.01
CA ARG A 468 10.37 13.88 -31.06
C ARG A 468 10.72 14.92 -32.10
N GLU A 469 9.99 16.04 -32.12
CA GLU A 469 10.22 17.12 -33.05
C GLU A 469 11.27 18.11 -32.52
N LYS A 470 12.16 18.54 -33.42
CA LYS A 470 13.13 19.58 -33.10
C LYS A 470 12.43 20.94 -33.16
N ARG A 471 12.39 21.63 -32.03
CA ARG A 471 11.82 22.99 -31.93
C ARG A 471 12.79 23.95 -31.25
N VAL A 472 12.57 25.23 -31.44
CA VAL A 472 13.27 26.27 -30.70
C VAL A 472 12.44 26.62 -29.47
N PRO A 473 12.93 26.34 -28.24
CA PRO A 473 12.22 26.70 -27.03
C PRO A 473 12.22 28.19 -26.80
N THR A 474 11.16 28.70 -26.11
CA THR A 474 11.11 30.09 -25.68
C THR A 474 12.11 30.37 -24.56
N PRO A 475 12.50 31.64 -24.32
CA PRO A 475 13.36 31.99 -23.17
C PRO A 475 12.80 31.53 -21.82
N GLU A 476 11.48 31.61 -21.64
CA GLU A 476 10.76 31.20 -20.42
C GLU A 476 10.85 29.68 -20.22
N GLU A 477 10.67 28.89 -21.28
CA GLU A 477 10.82 27.44 -21.26
C GLU A 477 12.25 27.03 -20.91
N VAL A 478 13.25 27.72 -21.50
CA VAL A 478 14.66 27.48 -21.19
C VAL A 478 14.95 27.79 -19.72
N ALA A 479 14.40 28.89 -19.18
CA ALA A 479 14.53 29.24 -17.77
C ALA A 479 13.88 28.19 -16.85
N ALA A 480 12.71 27.71 -17.18
CA ALA A 480 12.02 26.66 -16.42
C ALA A 480 12.80 25.31 -16.39
N ALA A 481 13.61 25.04 -17.42
CA ALA A 481 14.49 23.87 -17.51
C ALA A 481 15.84 24.04 -16.80
N MET A 482 16.09 25.18 -16.13
CA MET A 482 17.30 25.43 -15.34
C MET A 482 17.07 25.12 -13.86
N PRO A 483 18.10 24.64 -13.11
CA PRO A 483 17.96 24.46 -11.66
C PRO A 483 17.88 25.82 -10.94
N PRO A 484 17.26 25.88 -9.73
CA PRO A 484 17.15 27.12 -8.97
C PRO A 484 18.52 27.77 -8.73
N GLY A 485 18.64 29.07 -9.00
CA GLY A 485 19.84 29.86 -8.78
C GLY A 485 20.98 29.61 -9.78
N ALA A 486 20.75 28.85 -10.85
CA ALA A 486 21.77 28.65 -11.88
C ALA A 486 21.99 29.95 -12.68
N LYS A 487 23.24 30.40 -12.75
CA LYS A 487 23.65 31.43 -13.69
C LYS A 487 23.59 30.92 -15.12
N ALA A 488 23.45 31.81 -16.10
CA ALA A 488 23.33 31.48 -17.52
C ALA A 488 24.32 30.40 -17.96
N VAL A 489 23.83 29.40 -18.71
CA VAL A 489 24.58 28.22 -19.14
C VAL A 489 25.65 28.69 -20.12
N THR A 490 26.92 28.56 -19.76
CA THR A 490 28.03 28.60 -20.74
C THR A 490 28.01 27.29 -21.54
N PRO A 491 28.46 27.25 -22.80
CA PRO A 491 28.55 26.01 -23.58
C PRO A 491 29.29 24.88 -22.85
N GLU A 492 30.22 25.21 -22.01
CA GLU A 492 31.06 24.32 -21.20
C GLU A 492 30.28 23.69 -20.01
N SER A 493 29.38 24.44 -19.38
CA SER A 493 28.51 23.92 -18.30
C SER A 493 27.36 23.04 -18.81
N ALA A 494 27.07 23.07 -20.10
CA ALA A 494 26.15 22.17 -20.77
C ALA A 494 26.77 20.80 -21.06
N ARG A 495 28.11 20.69 -21.05
CA ARG A 495 28.83 19.41 -21.17
C ARG A 495 28.65 18.59 -19.91
N ARG A 496 28.25 17.34 -20.08
CA ARG A 496 28.12 16.39 -18.99
C ARG A 496 29.50 15.84 -18.63
N PRO A 497 29.97 15.90 -17.38
CA PRO A 497 31.15 15.18 -16.97
C PRO A 497 31.00 13.69 -17.29
N GLY A 498 31.93 13.09 -18.04
CA GLY A 498 31.99 11.66 -18.33
C GLY A 498 31.12 11.21 -19.51
N THR A 499 30.91 12.03 -20.53
CA THR A 499 30.29 11.69 -21.83
C THR A 499 31.25 11.97 -23.00
N ASP A 500 32.55 12.08 -22.76
CA ASP A 500 33.56 12.12 -23.83
C ASP A 500 33.94 10.71 -24.24
#